data_40a00a8473a94ecfb25c2e8e68db7327
#
_entry.id   40a00a8473a94ecfb25c2e8e68db7327
#
_cell.length_a   1.000
_cell.length_b   1.000
_cell.length_c   1.000
_cell.angle_alpha   90.00
_cell.angle_beta   90.00
_cell.angle_gamma   90.00
#
_symmetry.space_group_name_H-M   'P 1'
#
loop_
_entity.id
_entity.type
_entity.pdbx_description
1 polymer ?
#
loop_
_entity_poly.entity_id
_entity_poly.type
_entity_poly.pdbx_seq_one_letter_code
_entity_poly.pdbx_strand_id
1 'polypeptide(L)'
;MDITLYMWEDYESDEFSGKIITLLQLVPLEFKIHSFEKDTEMDVVSKTIGEKVRKLPQIAVDGERIGGYYDLVEHLINKEVITYTGEPKWEKNN
;
A
#
# COMPACT_ATOMS: atom_id res chain seq x y z
N MET A 1 7.00 -1.28 -11.32
CA MET A 1 5.77 -1.41 -10.51
C MET A 1 5.38 -0.03 -10.00
N ASP A 2 4.22 0.44 -10.39
CA ASP A 2 3.71 1.77 -10.01
C ASP A 2 2.75 1.61 -8.84
N ILE A 3 3.19 1.99 -7.63
CA ILE A 3 2.45 1.78 -6.41
C ILE A 3 1.89 3.10 -5.90
N THR A 4 0.61 3.13 -5.59
CA THR A 4 -0.03 4.28 -4.96
C THR A 4 -0.66 3.82 -3.65
N LEU A 5 -0.32 4.50 -2.56
CA LEU A 5 -0.91 4.27 -1.25
C LEU A 5 -1.94 5.36 -0.98
N TYR A 6 -3.19 4.95 -0.79
CA TYR A 6 -4.27 5.84 -0.38
C TYR A 6 -4.46 5.68 1.12
N MET A 7 -4.34 6.76 1.85
CA MET A 7 -4.40 6.71 3.32
C MET A 7 -4.96 8.01 3.89
N TRP A 8 -5.30 8.00 5.19
CA TRP A 8 -5.64 9.23 5.90
C TRP A 8 -4.37 10.04 6.13
N GLU A 9 -4.49 11.38 6.09
CA GLU A 9 -3.32 12.23 6.32
C GLU A 9 -2.77 12.07 7.74
N ASP A 10 -3.60 11.63 8.67
CA ASP A 10 -3.19 11.31 10.05
C ASP A 10 -2.80 9.83 10.15
N TYR A 11 -1.86 9.41 9.32
CA TYR A 11 -1.49 8.00 9.23
C TYR A 11 -0.73 7.48 10.46
N GLU A 12 -0.18 8.38 11.29
CA GLU A 12 0.56 7.96 12.47
C GLU A 12 -0.32 7.24 13.48
N SER A 13 -1.63 7.49 13.45
CA SER A 13 -2.58 6.79 14.29
C SER A 13 -3.06 5.48 13.68
N ASP A 14 -2.65 5.18 12.46
CA ASP A 14 -3.06 3.98 11.73
C ASP A 14 -1.88 3.02 11.58
N GLU A 15 -1.94 1.93 12.33
CA GLU A 15 -0.91 0.90 12.34
C GLU A 15 -0.60 0.35 10.95
N PHE A 16 -1.63 0.12 10.15
CA PHE A 16 -1.44 -0.49 8.83
C PHE A 16 -0.79 0.46 7.83
N SER A 17 -1.13 1.73 7.87
CA SER A 17 -0.47 2.72 7.00
C SER A 17 1.03 2.78 7.31
N GLY A 18 1.38 2.77 8.59
CA GLY A 18 2.78 2.74 9.01
C GLY A 18 3.51 1.49 8.54
N LYS A 19 2.87 0.33 8.65
CA LYS A 19 3.43 -0.94 8.20
C LYS A 19 3.68 -0.95 6.68
N ILE A 20 2.75 -0.39 5.92
CA ILE A 20 2.88 -0.33 4.46
C ILE A 20 4.07 0.55 4.07
N ILE A 21 4.16 1.74 4.67
CA ILE A 21 5.26 2.66 4.38
C ILE A 21 6.59 2.01 4.73
N THR A 22 6.68 1.39 5.90
CA THR A 22 7.89 0.71 6.34
C THR A 22 8.29 -0.40 5.36
N LEU A 23 7.33 -1.20 4.94
CA LEU A 23 7.58 -2.29 3.99
C LEU A 23 8.11 -1.75 2.66
N LEU A 24 7.47 -0.72 2.11
CA LEU A 24 7.87 -0.16 0.82
C LEU A 24 9.24 0.52 0.87
N GLN A 25 9.61 1.07 2.01
CA GLN A 25 10.93 1.63 2.22
C GLN A 25 12.00 0.55 2.40
N LEU A 26 11.65 -0.52 3.08
CA LEU A 26 12.56 -1.63 3.34
C LEU A 26 12.92 -2.39 2.07
N VAL A 27 11.95 -2.59 1.19
CA VAL A 27 12.17 -3.26 -0.11
C VAL A 27 12.64 -2.31 -1.20
N PRO A 28 13.04 -1.12 -0.89
CA PRO A 28 13.17 0.15 -1.60
C PRO A 28 12.38 0.25 -2.91
N LEU A 29 11.07 0.08 -2.81
CA LEU A 29 10.17 0.29 -3.95
C LEU A 29 9.69 1.74 -3.96
N GLU A 30 9.67 2.34 -5.12
CA GLU A 30 9.10 3.68 -5.27
C GLU A 30 7.59 3.61 -5.15
N PHE A 31 7.00 4.58 -4.48
CA PHE A 31 5.57 4.66 -4.33
C PHE A 31 5.11 6.10 -4.15
N LYS A 32 3.84 6.32 -4.45
CA LYS A 32 3.20 7.63 -4.27
C LYS A 32 2.21 7.52 -3.12
N ILE A 33 2.01 8.62 -2.41
CA ILE A 33 1.02 8.70 -1.35
C ILE A 33 -0.07 9.68 -1.78
N HIS A 34 -1.31 9.24 -1.70
CA HIS A 34 -2.47 10.10 -1.86
C HIS A 34 -3.21 10.11 -0.52
N SER A 35 -3.08 11.19 0.22
CA SER A 35 -3.69 11.29 1.55
C SER A 35 -5.03 12.03 1.49
N PHE A 36 -5.92 11.67 2.40
CA PHE A 36 -7.23 12.30 2.55
C PHE A 36 -7.36 12.90 3.95
N GLU A 37 -8.06 14.01 4.05
CA GLU A 37 -8.41 14.58 5.34
C GLU A 37 -9.32 13.59 6.07
N LYS A 38 -9.16 13.50 7.38
CA LYS A 38 -9.83 12.47 8.19
C LYS A 38 -11.36 12.50 8.15
N ASP A 39 -11.95 13.64 7.80
CA ASP A 39 -13.40 13.78 7.70
C ASP A 39 -13.92 13.63 6.27
N THR A 40 -13.06 13.23 5.34
CA THR A 40 -13.48 12.95 3.97
C THR A 40 -14.44 11.77 3.94
N GLU A 41 -15.56 11.94 3.25
CA GLU A 41 -16.53 10.86 3.13
C GLU A 41 -16.00 9.73 2.26
N MET A 42 -16.37 8.51 2.61
CA MET A 42 -15.90 7.33 1.86
C MET A 42 -16.36 7.31 0.41
N ASP A 43 -17.46 7.99 0.08
CA ASP A 43 -17.89 8.12 -1.32
C ASP A 43 -16.87 8.91 -2.14
N VAL A 44 -16.30 9.96 -1.56
CA VAL A 44 -15.28 10.77 -2.22
C VAL A 44 -14.00 9.97 -2.39
N VAL A 45 -13.60 9.25 -1.33
CA VAL A 45 -12.43 8.37 -1.37
C VAL A 45 -12.60 7.31 -2.47
N SER A 46 -13.76 6.67 -2.51
CA SER A 46 -14.05 5.63 -3.49
C SER A 46 -13.98 6.15 -4.92
N LYS A 47 -14.54 7.34 -5.17
CA LYS A 47 -14.48 7.96 -6.49
C LYS A 47 -13.06 8.29 -6.91
N THR A 48 -12.24 8.73 -5.98
CA THR A 48 -10.84 9.06 -6.25
C THR A 48 -10.06 7.81 -6.62
N ILE A 49 -10.29 6.71 -5.90
CA ILE A 49 -9.63 5.44 -6.16
C ILE A 49 -10.16 4.79 -7.44
N GLY A 50 -11.43 5.04 -7.76
CA GLY A 50 -12.07 4.49 -8.95
C GLY A 50 -12.86 3.22 -8.69
N GLU A 51 -13.06 2.87 -7.41
CA GLU A 51 -13.71 1.64 -7.01
C GLU A 51 -14.24 1.83 -5.60
N LYS A 52 -15.36 1.20 -5.27
CA LYS A 52 -15.94 1.32 -3.94
C LYS A 52 -15.03 0.70 -2.89
N VAL A 53 -14.65 1.49 -1.90
CA VAL A 53 -13.87 1.03 -0.75
C VAL A 53 -14.57 1.45 0.54
N ARG A 54 -14.31 0.72 1.61
CA ARG A 54 -14.96 0.97 2.90
C ARG A 54 -14.01 1.48 3.97
N LYS A 55 -12.72 1.40 3.71
CA LYS A 55 -11.70 1.80 4.68
C LYS A 55 -10.40 2.15 3.97
N LEU A 56 -9.54 2.84 4.69
CA LEU A 56 -8.17 3.08 4.30
C LEU A 56 -7.27 2.42 5.35
N PRO A 57 -6.03 2.05 5.03
CA PRO A 57 -5.35 2.31 3.75
C PRO A 57 -5.79 1.37 2.64
N GLN A 58 -5.61 1.82 1.41
CA GLN A 58 -5.81 1.02 0.20
C GLN A 58 -4.63 1.21 -0.71
N ILE A 59 -4.28 0.20 -1.46
CA ILE A 59 -3.11 0.23 -2.33
C ILE A 59 -3.52 -0.12 -3.76
N ALA A 60 -3.00 0.63 -4.71
CA ALA A 60 -3.13 0.32 -6.12
C ALA A 60 -1.75 0.05 -6.70
N VAL A 61 -1.66 -0.95 -7.55
CA VAL A 61 -0.44 -1.32 -8.26
C VAL A 61 -0.74 -1.29 -9.75
N ASP A 62 0.03 -0.51 -10.47
CA ASP A 62 -0.13 -0.34 -11.91
C ASP A 62 -1.57 0.06 -12.29
N GLY A 63 -2.18 0.92 -11.48
CA GLY A 63 -3.52 1.44 -11.72
C GLY A 63 -4.65 0.55 -11.24
N GLU A 64 -4.36 -0.59 -10.65
CA GLU A 64 -5.36 -1.53 -10.17
C GLU A 64 -5.32 -1.64 -8.65
N ARG A 65 -6.47 -1.43 -8.00
CA ARG A 65 -6.56 -1.57 -6.55
C ARG A 65 -6.40 -3.04 -6.16
N ILE A 66 -5.48 -3.32 -5.25
CA ILE A 66 -5.26 -4.67 -4.77
C ILE A 66 -5.75 -4.91 -3.35
N GLY A 67 -5.99 -3.85 -2.58
CA GLY A 67 -6.49 -3.96 -1.20
C GLY A 67 -5.60 -3.27 -0.20
N GLY A 68 -5.45 -3.87 0.98
CA GLY A 68 -4.69 -3.31 2.09
C GLY A 68 -3.32 -3.93 2.26
N TYR A 69 -2.81 -3.87 3.51
CA TYR A 69 -1.46 -4.32 3.82
C TYR A 69 -1.21 -5.80 3.47
N TYR A 70 -2.10 -6.68 3.90
CA TYR A 70 -1.89 -8.11 3.65
C TYR A 70 -1.98 -8.45 2.16
N ASP A 71 -2.82 -7.74 1.44
CA ASP A 71 -2.93 -7.92 -0.02
C ASP A 71 -1.64 -7.47 -0.70
N LEU A 72 -1.02 -6.40 -0.21
CA LEU A 72 0.27 -5.94 -0.72
C LEU A 72 1.36 -6.98 -0.47
N VAL A 73 1.43 -7.51 0.74
CA VAL A 73 2.42 -8.54 1.09
C VAL A 73 2.29 -9.73 0.15
N GLU A 74 1.06 -10.23 -0.02
CA GLU A 74 0.81 -11.35 -0.92
C GLU A 74 1.18 -11.02 -2.36
N HIS A 75 0.84 -9.82 -2.82
CA HIS A 75 1.18 -9.39 -4.18
C HIS A 75 2.69 -9.38 -4.39
N LEU A 76 3.45 -8.85 -3.44
CA LEU A 76 4.90 -8.80 -3.52
C LEU A 76 5.54 -10.18 -3.47
N ILE A 77 4.97 -11.09 -2.69
CA ILE A 77 5.43 -12.49 -2.65
C ILE A 77 5.19 -13.14 -4.00
N ASN A 78 4.00 -12.98 -4.57
CA ASN A 78 3.64 -13.56 -5.86
C ASN A 78 4.49 -13.02 -7.01
N LYS A 79 4.95 -11.79 -6.89
CA LYS A 79 5.85 -11.18 -7.89
C LYS A 79 7.31 -11.46 -7.58
N GLU A 80 7.57 -12.27 -6.55
CA GLU A 80 8.92 -12.63 -6.12
C GLU A 80 9.79 -11.44 -5.71
N VAL A 81 9.16 -10.37 -5.24
CA VAL A 81 9.86 -9.19 -4.75
C VAL A 81 10.37 -9.42 -3.33
N ILE A 82 9.58 -10.11 -2.52
CA ILE A 82 9.94 -10.47 -1.15
C ILE A 82 9.69 -11.96 -0.91
N THR A 83 10.26 -12.46 0.19
CA THR A 83 10.00 -13.83 0.63
C THR A 83 8.83 -13.83 1.61
N TYR A 84 8.40 -15.02 2.03
CA TYR A 84 7.34 -15.17 3.03
C TYR A 84 7.70 -14.54 4.38
N THR A 85 8.98 -14.31 4.64
CA THR A 85 9.43 -13.64 5.85
C THR A 85 9.49 -12.11 5.68
N GLY A 86 9.16 -11.60 4.48
CA GLY A 86 9.18 -10.18 4.20
C GLY A 86 10.54 -9.64 3.79
N GLU A 87 11.51 -10.49 3.56
CA GLU A 87 12.85 -10.06 3.16
C GLU A 87 12.93 -9.81 1.65
N PRO A 88 13.65 -8.78 1.21
CA PRO A 88 13.87 -8.55 -0.22
C PRO A 88 14.62 -9.73 -0.84
N LYS A 89 14.03 -10.29 -1.89
CA LYS A 89 14.56 -11.50 -2.47
C LYS A 89 15.86 -11.32 -3.21
N TRP A 90 16.04 -10.15 -3.82
CA TRP A 90 17.23 -9.87 -4.61
C TRP A 90 18.51 -9.68 -3.78
N GLU A 91 18.38 -9.48 -2.49
CA GLU A 91 19.53 -9.33 -1.60
C GLU A 91 20.24 -10.63 -1.29
N LYS A 92 19.67 -11.74 -1.69
CA LYS A 92 20.21 -13.07 -1.40
C LYS A 92 21.33 -13.51 -2.32
N ASN A 93 21.68 -12.72 -3.29
CA ASN A 93 22.66 -13.10 -4.30
C ASN A 93 24.09 -12.68 -3.95
N ASN A 94 24.31 -12.33 -2.74
CA ASN A 94 25.62 -11.88 -2.30
C ASN A 94 26.47 -13.05 -1.83
#